data_42db1bb01eec71ce4d56a8a4202b22c8
#
_entry.id   42db1bb01eec71ce4d56a8a4202b22c8
#
_cell.length_a   1.000
_cell.length_b   1.000
_cell.length_c   1.000
_cell.angle_alpha   90.00
_cell.angle_beta   90.00
_cell.angle_gamma   90.00
#
_symmetry.space_group_name_H-M   'P 1'
#
loop_
_entity.id
_entity.type
_entity.pdbx_description
1 polymer ?
#
loop_
_entity_poly.entity_id
_entity_poly.type
_entity_poly.pdbx_seq_one_letter_code
_entity_poly.pdbx_strand_id
1 'polypeptide(L)' 'MDGPEKDNEKKQILLRLSPTLWKELAAWAADDFRSINGQIEYLLTECVRQRKKKKTAE' A
#
# COMPACT_ATOMS: atom_id res chain seq x y z
N MET A 1 3.79 -14.42 -12.16
CA MET A 1 3.63 -14.28 -11.57
C MET A 1 3.61 -14.54 -10.65
N ASP A 2 3.86 -14.50 -10.35
CA ASP A 2 3.84 -14.73 -9.52
C ASP A 2 2.97 -15.14 -8.84
N GLY A 3 2.54 -15.33 -8.73
CA GLY A 3 1.50 -16.04 -8.19
C GLY A 3 1.28 -15.91 -6.75
N PRO A 4 0.32 -16.67 -6.24
CA PRO A 4 -0.09 -16.56 -4.84
C PRO A 4 1.03 -16.77 -3.85
N GLU A 5 1.92 -17.63 -4.15
CA GLU A 5 2.98 -17.88 -3.17
C GLU A 5 3.87 -16.67 -3.01
N LYS A 6 3.86 -15.79 -3.97
CA LYS A 6 4.62 -14.55 -3.84
C LYS A 6 4.06 -13.66 -2.75
N ASP A 7 2.78 -13.76 -2.52
CA ASP A 7 2.17 -12.96 -1.48
C ASP A 7 2.64 -13.35 -0.10
N ASN A 8 3.04 -14.59 0.07
CA ASN A 8 3.52 -15.06 1.36
C ASN A 8 4.92 -14.59 1.66
N GLU A 9 5.64 -14.21 0.63
CA GLU A 9 7.00 -13.72 0.79
C GLU A 9 7.02 -12.24 0.50
N LYS A 10 6.93 -11.46 1.55
CA LYS A 10 6.91 -10.04 1.39
C LYS A 10 8.29 -9.53 1.02
N LYS A 11 8.32 -8.69 0.03
CA LYS A 11 9.56 -8.04 -0.34
C LYS A 11 9.77 -6.83 0.54
N GLN A 12 11.01 -6.58 0.84
CA GLN A 12 11.34 -5.43 1.66
C GLN A 12 11.79 -4.29 0.76
N ILE A 13 11.22 -3.13 0.98
CA ILE A 13 11.66 -1.93 0.29
C ILE A 13 11.83 -0.83 1.30
N LEU A 14 12.81 0.01 1.01
CA LEU A 14 13.05 1.17 1.83
C LEU A 14 12.23 2.31 1.25
N LEU A 15 11.23 2.73 1.99
CA LEU A 15 10.32 3.75 1.54
C LEU A 15 10.58 5.03 2.31
N ARG A 16 10.94 6.08 1.60
CA ARG A 16 11.20 7.36 2.22
C ARG A 16 10.04 8.29 2.01
N LEU A 17 9.52 8.80 3.09
CA LEU A 17 8.37 9.68 3.04
C LEU A 17 8.74 11.01 3.65
N SER A 18 8.13 12.07 3.12
CA SER A 18 8.29 13.36 3.74
C SER A 18 7.66 13.32 5.14
N PRO A 19 8.14 14.14 6.05
CA PRO A 19 7.54 14.17 7.39
C PRO A 19 6.05 14.45 7.37
N THR A 20 5.62 15.34 6.50
CA THR A 20 4.21 15.67 6.41
C THR A 20 3.38 14.47 5.98
N LEU A 21 3.84 13.77 4.94
CA LEU A 21 3.12 12.61 4.47
C LEU A 21 3.12 11.51 5.52
N TRP A 22 4.24 11.34 6.20
CA TRP A 22 4.32 10.33 7.24
C TRP A 22 3.31 10.58 8.34
N LYS A 23 3.17 11.85 8.74
CA LYS A 23 2.21 12.19 9.79
C LYS A 23 0.78 11.92 9.36
N GLU A 24 0.47 12.25 8.11
CA GLU A 24 -0.87 12.01 7.60
C GLU A 24 -1.18 10.52 7.58
N LEU A 25 -0.23 9.74 7.13
CA LEU A 25 -0.43 8.29 7.08
C LEU A 25 -0.56 7.69 8.46
N ALA A 26 0.22 8.20 9.41
CA ALA A 26 0.15 7.70 10.77
C ALA A 26 -1.22 7.96 11.37
N ALA A 27 -1.75 9.16 11.16
CA ALA A 27 -3.06 9.49 11.65
C ALA A 27 -4.15 8.63 11.00
N TRP A 28 -4.01 8.45 9.71
CA TRP A 28 -4.97 7.64 8.97
C TRP A 28 -4.93 6.18 9.44
N ALA A 29 -3.71 5.66 9.63
CA ALA A 29 -3.58 4.28 10.10
C ALA A 29 -4.23 4.12 11.47
N ALA A 30 -4.06 5.10 12.33
CA ALA A 30 -4.67 5.04 13.64
C ALA A 30 -6.19 5.03 13.54
N ASP A 31 -6.74 5.84 12.63
CA ASP A 31 -8.19 5.88 12.42
C ASP A 31 -8.72 4.53 11.95
N ASP A 32 -7.93 3.83 11.16
CA ASP A 32 -8.34 2.55 10.61
C ASP A 32 -7.88 1.38 11.47
N PHE A 33 -7.26 1.66 12.60
CA PHE A 33 -6.77 0.62 13.50
C PHE A 33 -5.74 -0.27 12.80
N ARG A 34 -4.85 0.37 12.06
CA ARG A 34 -3.79 -0.33 11.35
C ARG A 34 -2.45 0.25 11.73
N SER A 35 -1.41 -0.54 11.51
CA SER A 35 -0.06 -0.01 11.60
C SER A 35 0.22 0.83 10.36
N ILE A 36 1.24 1.67 10.44
CA ILE A 36 1.62 2.47 9.29
C ILE A 36 1.98 1.57 8.11
N ASN A 37 2.73 0.51 8.38
CA ASN A 37 3.09 -0.42 7.31
C ASN A 37 1.87 -1.05 6.69
N GLY A 38 0.93 -1.46 7.51
CA GLY A 38 -0.30 -2.05 7.02
C GLY A 38 -1.11 -1.08 6.20
N GLN A 39 -1.17 0.17 6.65
CA GLN A 39 -1.91 1.18 5.92
C GLN A 39 -1.29 1.45 4.56
N ILE A 40 0.03 1.53 4.51
CA ILE A 40 0.72 1.75 3.25
C ILE A 40 0.47 0.61 2.30
N GLU A 41 0.56 -0.61 2.79
CA GLU A 41 0.32 -1.77 1.94
C GLU A 41 -1.10 -1.77 1.41
N TYR A 42 -2.05 -1.44 2.26
CA TYR A 42 -3.45 -1.38 1.85
C TYR A 42 -3.64 -0.34 0.75
N LEU A 43 -3.09 0.84 0.94
CA LEU A 43 -3.25 1.91 -0.02
C LEU A 43 -2.62 1.56 -1.35
N LEU A 44 -1.43 0.96 -1.31
CA LEU A 44 -0.78 0.57 -2.54
C LEU A 44 -1.58 -0.52 -3.26
N THR A 45 -2.14 -1.43 -2.51
CA THR A 45 -2.97 -2.47 -3.09
C THR A 45 -4.16 -1.87 -3.80
N GLU A 46 -4.81 -0.89 -3.16
CA GLU A 46 -5.94 -0.22 -3.79
C GLU A 46 -5.52 0.54 -5.03
N CYS A 47 -4.38 1.19 -4.99
CA CYS A 47 -3.90 1.92 -6.14
C CYS A 47 -3.64 0.99 -7.32
N VAL A 48 -3.05 -0.16 -7.05
CA VAL A 48 -2.80 -1.12 -8.11
C VAL A 48 -4.09 -1.64 -8.69
N ARG A 49 -5.05 -1.90 -7.82
CA ARG A 49 -6.36 -2.36 -8.26
C ARG A 49 -7.03 -1.35 -9.17
N GLN A 50 -6.98 -0.08 -8.79
CA GLN A 50 -7.53 0.99 -9.59
C GLN A 50 -6.85 1.08 -10.95
N ARG A 51 -5.54 0.92 -10.93
CA ARG A 51 -4.79 0.99 -12.18
C ARG A 51 -5.20 -0.11 -13.13
N LYS A 52 -5.41 -1.31 -12.60
CA LYS A 52 -5.82 -2.42 -13.44
C LYS A 52 -7.19 -2.19 -14.05
N LYS A 53 -8.09 -1.62 -13.29
CA LYS A 53 -9.42 -1.31 -13.79
C LYS A 53 -9.33 -0.29 -14.92
N LYS A 54 -8.54 0.75 -14.72
CA LYS A 54 -8.40 1.76 -15.74
C LYS A 54 -7.77 1.22 -17.00
N LYS A 55 -6.84 0.31 -16.82
CA LYS A 55 -6.17 -0.25 -17.94
C LYS A 55 -7.14 -0.97 -18.86
N THR A 56 -8.07 -1.69 -18.27
CA THR A 56 -9.05 -2.38 -19.10
C THR A 56 -9.97 -1.42 -19.81
N ALA A 57 -10.18 -0.27 -19.23
CA ALA A 57 -11.06 0.71 -19.85
C ALA A 57 -10.47 1.27 -21.12
N GLU A 58 -9.20 1.16 -21.28
CA GLU A 58 -8.56 1.66 -22.47
C GLU A 58 -8.56 0.65 -23.57
#